data_2b24bb3189e65058a636d217f5cc5661
#
_entry.id   2b24bb3189e65058a636d217f5cc5661
#
_cell.length_a   1.000
_cell.length_b   1.000
_cell.length_c   1.000
_cell.angle_alpha   90.00
_cell.angle_beta   90.00
_cell.angle_gamma   90.00
#
_symmetry.space_group_name_H-M   'P 1'
#
loop_
_entity.id
_entity.type
_entity.pdbx_description
1 polymer ?
#
loop_
_entity_poly.entity_id
_entity_poly.type
_entity_poly.pdbx_seq_one_letter_code
_entity_poly.pdbx_strand_id
1 'polypeptide(L)' 'MIETVVALLMFWDGEIKEHRIQKSMADCLRARRIAEREFNPNISYKCIRSEAETEIYMGEKSIKKLILK' A
#
# COMPACT_ATOMS: atom_id res chain seq x y z
N MET A 1 -6.01 13.84 8.16
CA MET A 1 -4.69 14.48 7.98
C MET A 1 -4.07 13.96 6.69
N ILE A 2 -3.52 14.85 5.88
CA ILE A 2 -2.88 14.47 4.60
C ILE A 2 -1.39 14.46 4.80
N GLU A 3 -0.73 13.37 4.44
CA GLU A 3 0.71 13.23 4.55
C GLU A 3 1.27 12.35 3.45
N THR A 4 2.58 12.48 3.19
CA THR A 4 3.25 11.62 2.23
C THR A 4 3.57 10.28 2.90
N VAL A 5 3.14 9.20 2.27
CA VAL A 5 3.36 7.85 2.78
C VAL A 5 3.93 6.95 1.69
N VAL A 6 4.60 5.89 2.12
CA VAL A 6 4.97 4.78 1.24
C VAL A 6 3.88 3.72 1.42
N ALA A 7 3.27 3.30 0.35
CA ALA A 7 2.17 2.36 0.40
C ALA A 7 2.41 1.15 -0.50
N LEU A 8 2.05 -0.02 0.01
CA LEU A 8 1.98 -1.25 -0.76
C LEU A 8 0.56 -1.41 -1.27
N LEU A 9 0.41 -1.41 -2.58
CA LEU A 9 -0.89 -1.58 -3.22
C LEU A 9 -1.05 -3.00 -3.73
N MET A 10 -2.22 -3.57 -3.47
CA MET A 10 -2.62 -4.86 -4.03
C MET A 10 -3.66 -4.62 -5.10
N PHE A 11 -3.36 -5.07 -6.31
CA PHE A 11 -4.29 -5.00 -7.44
C PHE A 11 -4.86 -6.38 -7.72
N TRP A 12 -6.16 -6.43 -7.93
CA TRP A 12 -6.84 -7.62 -8.39
C TRP A 12 -7.60 -7.26 -9.67
N ASP A 13 -7.28 -7.95 -10.76
CA ASP A 13 -7.87 -7.70 -12.08
C ASP A 13 -7.78 -6.21 -12.50
N GLY A 14 -6.65 -5.57 -12.19
CA GLY A 14 -6.41 -4.17 -12.53
C GLY A 14 -7.00 -3.15 -11.58
N GLU A 15 -7.70 -3.58 -10.53
CA GLU A 15 -8.29 -2.70 -9.54
C GLU A 15 -7.55 -2.77 -8.21
N ILE A 16 -7.40 -1.63 -7.54
CA ILE A 16 -6.81 -1.58 -6.21
C ILE A 16 -7.81 -2.16 -5.20
N LYS A 17 -7.44 -3.28 -4.58
CA LYS A 17 -8.28 -3.92 -3.55
C LYS A 17 -7.81 -3.63 -2.14
N GLU A 18 -6.53 -3.34 -1.97
CA GLU A 18 -5.96 -3.11 -0.66
C GLU A 18 -4.77 -2.16 -0.76
N HIS A 19 -4.59 -1.35 0.27
CA HIS A 19 -3.39 -0.51 0.42
C HIS A 19 -2.94 -0.53 1.87
N ARG A 20 -1.63 -0.60 2.08
CA ARG A 20 -1.03 -0.62 3.41
C ARG A 20 0.11 0.36 3.49
N ILE A 21 0.18 1.09 4.62
CA ILE A 21 1.29 2.00 4.88
C ILE A 21 2.50 1.18 5.28
N GLN A 22 3.65 1.50 4.69
CA GLN A 22 4.94 0.94 5.04
C GLN A 22 5.83 2.03 5.64
N LYS A 23 6.78 1.63 6.48
CA LYS A 23 7.70 2.58 7.12
C LYS A 23 8.63 3.24 6.13
N SER A 24 9.05 2.51 5.11
CA SER A 24 9.99 2.99 4.10
C SER A 24 9.78 2.23 2.79
N MET A 25 10.39 2.74 1.73
CA MET A 25 10.34 2.05 0.44
C MET A 25 11.05 0.69 0.52
N ALA A 26 12.12 0.57 1.30
CA ALA A 26 12.81 -0.70 1.49
C ALA A 26 11.89 -1.75 2.14
N ASP A 27 11.13 -1.35 3.17
CA ASP A 27 10.17 -2.23 3.82
C ASP A 27 9.04 -2.61 2.87
N CYS A 28 8.58 -1.66 2.05
CA CYS A 28 7.56 -1.92 1.05
C CYS A 28 8.01 -2.96 0.02
N LEU A 29 9.23 -2.82 -0.50
CA LEU A 29 9.79 -3.74 -1.48
C LEU A 29 9.98 -5.14 -0.88
N ARG A 30 10.36 -5.21 0.40
CA ARG A 30 10.48 -6.48 1.11
C ARG A 30 9.12 -7.16 1.25
N ALA A 31 8.11 -6.40 1.67
CA ALA A 31 6.74 -6.92 1.81
C ALA A 31 6.19 -7.38 0.46
N ARG A 32 6.44 -6.61 -0.60
CA ARG A 32 6.04 -6.97 -1.96
C ARG A 32 6.67 -8.29 -2.40
N ARG A 33 7.97 -8.45 -2.13
CA ARG A 33 8.71 -9.68 -2.49
C ARG A 33 8.13 -10.89 -1.78
N ILE A 34 7.80 -10.75 -0.50
CA ILE A 34 7.20 -11.84 0.29
C ILE A 34 5.80 -12.18 -0.27
N ALA A 35 5.00 -11.18 -0.59
CA ALA A 35 3.66 -11.38 -1.13
C ALA A 35 3.69 -12.04 -2.51
N GLU A 36 4.66 -11.67 -3.36
CA GLU A 36 4.80 -12.21 -4.71
C GLU A 36 5.30 -13.66 -4.74
N ARG A 37 5.75 -14.20 -3.61
CA ARG A 37 6.12 -15.62 -3.53
C ARG A 37 4.93 -16.54 -3.78
N GLU A 38 3.73 -16.09 -3.43
CA GLU A 38 2.51 -16.80 -3.77
C GLU A 38 2.07 -16.34 -5.15
N PHE A 39 2.37 -17.16 -6.14
CA PHE A 39 2.03 -16.82 -7.52
C PHE A 39 0.51 -16.83 -7.73
N ASN A 40 -0.02 -15.68 -8.12
CA ASN A 40 -1.41 -15.57 -8.55
C ASN A 40 -1.46 -14.60 -9.72
N PRO A 41 -1.82 -15.04 -10.93
CA PRO A 41 -1.79 -14.20 -12.12
C PRO A 41 -2.78 -13.04 -12.09
N ASN A 42 -3.79 -13.10 -11.23
CA ASN A 42 -4.81 -12.06 -11.12
C ASN A 42 -4.44 -10.99 -10.10
N ILE A 43 -3.42 -11.24 -9.28
CA ILE A 43 -2.99 -10.31 -8.23
C ILE A 43 -1.62 -9.76 -8.56
N SER A 44 -1.48 -8.44 -8.46
CA SER A 44 -0.19 -7.77 -8.58
C SER A 44 -0.01 -6.81 -7.42
N TYR A 45 1.25 -6.49 -7.14
CA TYR A 45 1.63 -5.59 -6.04
C TYR A 45 2.48 -4.47 -6.58
N LYS A 46 2.32 -3.30 -5.99
CA LYS A 46 3.10 -2.13 -6.37
C LYS A 46 3.43 -1.31 -5.14
N CYS A 47 4.68 -0.84 -5.05
CA CYS A 47 5.11 0.10 -4.04
C CYS A 47 5.08 1.50 -4.62
N ILE A 48 4.41 2.43 -3.91
CA ILE A 48 4.36 3.82 -4.33
C ILE A 48 4.67 4.74 -3.15
N ARG A 49 5.13 5.94 -3.47
CA ARG A 49 5.20 7.05 -2.53
C ARG A 49 4.19 8.08 -3.00
N SER A 50 3.21 8.38 -2.17
CA SER A 50 2.13 9.30 -2.55
C SER A 50 1.56 9.97 -1.32
N GLU A 51 0.80 11.04 -1.54
CA GLU A 51 0.02 11.66 -0.48
C GLU A 51 -1.21 10.80 -0.21
N ALA A 52 -1.58 10.75 1.06
CA ALA A 52 -2.76 10.03 1.48
C ALA A 52 -3.43 10.74 2.64
N GLU A 53 -4.74 10.68 2.66
CA GLU A 53 -5.48 11.09 3.85
C GLU A 53 -5.43 9.92 4.83
N THR A 54 -4.84 10.17 6.01
CA THR A 54 -4.64 9.13 7.02
C THR A 54 -5.47 9.43 8.27
N GLU A 55 -5.76 8.38 9.01
CA GLU A 55 -6.42 8.49 10.30
C GLU A 55 -5.82 7.46 11.26
N ILE A 56 -5.98 7.73 12.56
CA ILE A 56 -5.57 6.78 13.58
C ILE A 56 -6.80 6.01 14.02
N TYR A 57 -6.78 4.70 13.85
CA TYR A 57 -7.86 3.82 14.23
C TYR A 57 -7.32 2.73 15.15
N MET A 58 -7.89 2.64 16.36
CA MET A 58 -7.46 1.69 17.39
C MET A 58 -5.96 1.74 17.67
N GLY A 59 -5.40 2.97 17.68
CA GLY A 59 -3.97 3.18 17.94
C GLY A 59 -3.04 2.97 16.76
N GLU A 60 -3.57 2.58 15.62
CA GLU A 60 -2.78 2.36 14.41
C GLU A 60 -3.15 3.36 13.32
N LYS A 61 -2.14 3.84 12.60
CA LYS A 61 -2.34 4.72 11.46
C LYS A 61 -2.80 3.90 10.26
N SER A 62 -3.89 4.33 9.64
CA SER A 62 -4.40 3.71 8.43
C SER A 62 -4.67 4.75 7.36
N ILE A 63 -4.72 4.30 6.12
CA ILE A 63 -5.05 5.17 4.99
C ILE A 63 -6.57 5.25 4.87
N LYS A 64 -7.11 6.46 5.04
CA LYS A 64 -8.53 6.71 4.81
C LYS A 64 -8.80 6.86 3.32
N LYS A 65 -7.92 7.58 2.63
CA LYS A 65 -8.04 7.82 1.20
C LYS A 65 -6.66 8.03 0.60
N LEU A 66 -6.36 7.33 -0.48
CA LEU A 66 -5.11 7.49 -1.21
C LEU A 66 -5.29 8.56 -2.27
N ILE A 67 -4.38 9.55 -2.26
CA ILE A 67 -4.40 10.62 -3.23
C ILE A 67 -3.37 10.28 -4.31
N LEU A 68 -3.86 9.79 -5.43
CA LEU A 68 -3.03 9.45 -6.58
C LEU A 68 -3.00 10.63 -7.55
N LYS A 69 -1.79 11.02 -7.92
CA LYS A 69 -1.60 12.07 -8.91
C LYS A 69 -1.26 11.45 -10.26
#